data_95c1ff5205cb78c10f4de3c6a31c3c6a
#
_entry.id   95c1ff5205cb78c10f4de3c6a31c3c6a
#
_cell.length_a   1.000
_cell.length_b   1.000
_cell.length_c   1.000
_cell.angle_alpha   90.00
_cell.angle_beta   90.00
_cell.angle_gamma   90.00
#
_symmetry.space_group_name_H-M   'P 1'
#
loop_
_entity.id
_entity.type
_entity.pdbx_description
1 polymer ?
#
loop_
_entity_poly.entity_id
_entity_poly.type
_entity_poly.pdbx_seq_one_letter_code
_entity_poly.pdbx_strand_id
1 'polypeptide(L)'
;MVRRRARGSDGVRIIGGEWRGRRIHISEHSLVRPTPDRVRETLFNWLAGILPGLRCLDLFAGTGVLGLEALSRGAEKAWFVEHDPVLVRVLEEQVTSLAADARVVQGNALEVLGNPPSKPFDVVFVDPPYVMDLAEVLRKLPAWVTHENLIYVERPTQRGGNPLADVVALVPGAKVIKQGRAARVTYGLLRLEK
;
A
#
# COMPACT_ATOMS: atom_id res chain seq x y z
N MET A 1 3.79 27.51 -33.95
CA MET A 1 4.40 26.23 -33.54
C MET A 1 4.56 26.23 -32.06
N VAL A 2 3.54 25.73 -31.33
CA VAL A 2 3.51 25.70 -29.85
C VAL A 2 4.25 24.44 -29.40
N ARG A 3 5.44 24.61 -28.82
CA ARG A 3 6.19 23.52 -28.18
C ARG A 3 5.35 23.03 -27.00
N ARG A 4 4.64 21.90 -27.17
CA ARG A 4 4.17 21.09 -26.06
C ARG A 4 5.41 20.70 -25.23
N ARG A 5 5.59 21.32 -24.07
CA ARG A 5 6.50 20.78 -23.05
C ARG A 5 5.98 19.38 -22.75
N ALA A 6 6.75 18.37 -23.11
CA ALA A 6 6.59 17.04 -22.57
C ALA A 6 6.58 17.22 -21.04
N ARG A 7 5.45 16.93 -20.39
CA ARG A 7 5.44 16.72 -18.95
C ARG A 7 6.30 15.48 -18.75
N GLY A 8 7.55 15.68 -18.35
CA GLY A 8 8.43 14.60 -17.99
C GLY A 8 7.70 13.70 -16.99
N SER A 9 7.80 12.42 -17.19
CA SER A 9 7.36 11.39 -16.26
C SER A 9 8.18 11.51 -14.97
N ASP A 10 7.86 12.52 -14.17
CA ASP A 10 8.44 12.68 -12.85
C ASP A 10 7.87 11.57 -11.96
N GLY A 11 8.63 10.47 -11.83
CA GLY A 11 8.29 9.35 -10.96
C GLY A 11 8.00 9.82 -9.53
N VAL A 12 7.34 8.96 -8.75
CA VAL A 12 7.08 9.22 -7.32
C VAL A 12 8.40 9.14 -6.55
N ARG A 13 8.63 10.09 -5.67
CA ARG A 13 9.83 10.12 -4.83
C ARG A 13 9.62 9.34 -3.54
N ILE A 14 10.61 8.54 -3.14
CA ILE A 14 10.71 7.98 -1.78
C ILE A 14 11.01 9.13 -0.80
N ILE A 15 10.22 9.22 0.28
CA ILE A 15 10.22 10.37 1.19
C ILE A 15 11.25 10.20 2.31
N GLY A 16 11.45 8.97 2.80
CA GLY A 16 12.30 8.70 3.96
C GLY A 16 13.12 7.43 3.85
N GLY A 17 13.99 7.19 4.85
CA GLY A 17 14.81 6.00 4.95
C GLY A 17 16.05 6.02 4.05
N GLU A 18 16.61 4.83 3.81
CA GLU A 18 17.85 4.62 3.07
C GLU A 18 17.79 5.15 1.63
N TRP A 19 16.63 4.99 0.98
CA TRP A 19 16.45 5.40 -0.42
C TRP A 19 15.81 6.78 -0.57
N ARG A 20 15.81 7.59 0.48
CA ARG A 20 15.23 8.94 0.46
C ARG A 20 15.71 9.74 -0.75
N GLY A 21 14.75 10.32 -1.48
CA GLY A 21 15.01 11.13 -2.66
C GLY A 21 15.10 10.35 -3.97
N ARG A 22 15.24 9.01 -3.93
CA ARG A 22 15.17 8.19 -5.15
C ARG A 22 13.78 8.28 -5.77
N ARG A 23 13.73 8.24 -7.09
CA ARG A 23 12.48 8.28 -7.86
C ARG A 23 12.09 6.88 -8.29
N ILE A 24 10.84 6.52 -8.00
CA ILE A 24 10.19 5.32 -8.48
C ILE A 24 9.59 5.66 -9.84
N HIS A 25 9.93 4.88 -10.85
CA HIS A 25 9.41 5.08 -12.19
C HIS A 25 7.91 4.75 -12.24
N ILE A 26 7.13 5.61 -12.89
CA ILE A 26 5.72 5.36 -13.18
C ILE A 26 5.61 5.09 -14.66
N SER A 27 5.02 3.97 -15.04
CA SER A 27 4.71 3.69 -16.44
C SER A 27 3.80 4.79 -17.00
N GLU A 28 4.12 5.33 -18.16
CA GLU A 28 3.28 6.34 -18.86
C GLU A 28 1.86 5.83 -19.17
N HIS A 29 1.68 4.51 -19.19
CA HIS A 29 0.41 3.84 -19.40
C HIS A 29 -0.37 3.61 -18.10
N SER A 30 0.21 3.95 -16.95
CA SER A 30 -0.44 3.75 -15.65
C SER A 30 -1.51 4.81 -15.42
N LEU A 31 -2.77 4.39 -15.35
CA LEU A 31 -3.89 5.20 -14.85
C LEU A 31 -3.89 5.29 -13.32
N VAL A 32 -2.96 4.60 -12.67
CA VAL A 32 -2.85 4.58 -11.20
C VAL A 32 -2.29 5.92 -10.72
N ARG A 33 -3.08 6.61 -9.94
CA ARG A 33 -2.66 7.84 -9.27
C ARG A 33 -1.99 7.45 -7.96
N PRO A 34 -0.69 7.68 -7.78
CA PRO A 34 -0.02 7.29 -6.55
C PRO A 34 -0.59 8.07 -5.35
N THR A 35 -0.61 7.43 -4.20
CA THR A 35 -0.96 8.04 -2.90
C THR A 35 -0.20 9.36 -2.72
N PRO A 36 -0.89 10.49 -2.43
CA PRO A 36 -0.25 11.79 -2.30
C PRO A 36 0.87 11.79 -1.24
N ASP A 37 1.94 12.54 -1.49
CA ASP A 37 3.11 12.64 -0.58
C ASP A 37 2.69 12.92 0.87
N ARG A 38 1.76 13.88 1.09
CA ARG A 38 1.26 14.22 2.42
C ARG A 38 0.59 13.04 3.15
N VAL A 39 -0.13 12.20 2.43
CA VAL A 39 -0.77 10.99 2.99
C VAL A 39 0.31 9.99 3.38
N ARG A 40 1.27 9.76 2.48
CA ARG A 40 2.41 8.87 2.75
C ARG A 40 3.26 9.36 3.94
N GLU A 41 3.56 10.66 4.02
CA GLU A 41 4.24 11.25 5.18
C GLU A 41 3.49 10.95 6.48
N THR A 42 2.17 11.17 6.50
CA THR A 42 1.35 10.90 7.69
C THR A 42 1.37 9.42 8.06
N LEU A 43 1.16 8.53 7.07
CA LEU A 43 1.20 7.07 7.28
C LEU A 43 2.53 6.64 7.89
N PHE A 44 3.64 7.02 7.27
CA PHE A 44 4.96 6.59 7.71
C PHE A 44 5.43 7.28 9.00
N ASN A 45 4.86 8.43 9.36
CA ASN A 45 5.01 9.00 10.71
C ASN A 45 4.25 8.15 11.76
N TRP A 46 3.08 7.60 11.41
CA TRP A 46 2.37 6.67 12.30
C TRP A 46 3.12 5.36 12.51
N LEU A 47 3.85 4.90 11.48
CA LEU A 47 4.64 3.68 11.50
C LEU A 47 6.10 3.91 11.97
N ALA A 48 6.49 5.17 12.24
CA ALA A 48 7.85 5.49 12.65
C ALA A 48 8.23 4.76 13.95
N GLY A 49 9.41 4.17 13.94
CA GLY A 49 9.95 3.42 15.09
C GLY A 49 9.44 1.97 15.24
N ILE A 50 8.42 1.58 14.47
CA ILE A 50 7.90 0.20 14.52
C ILE A 50 8.21 -0.61 13.26
N LEU A 51 8.44 0.02 12.11
CA LEU A 51 8.71 -0.66 10.83
C LEU A 51 9.99 -1.52 10.80
N PRO A 52 11.11 -1.15 11.46
CA PRO A 52 12.34 -1.94 11.35
C PRO A 52 12.13 -3.40 11.73
N GLY A 53 12.55 -4.30 10.84
CA GLY A 53 12.43 -5.76 11.02
C GLY A 53 11.04 -6.34 10.73
N LEU A 54 10.03 -5.53 10.42
CA LEU A 54 8.68 -6.00 10.11
C LEU A 54 8.55 -6.47 8.66
N ARG A 55 7.64 -7.40 8.44
CA ARG A 55 7.26 -7.93 7.12
C ARG A 55 6.04 -7.18 6.60
N CYS A 56 6.13 -6.65 5.39
CA CYS A 56 5.09 -5.85 4.78
C CYS A 56 4.45 -6.55 3.57
N LEU A 57 3.15 -6.36 3.39
CA LEU A 57 2.41 -6.76 2.19
C LEU A 57 1.79 -5.50 1.55
N ASP A 58 2.11 -5.24 0.30
CA ASP A 58 1.44 -4.23 -0.53
C ASP A 58 0.48 -4.97 -1.46
N LEU A 59 -0.79 -5.03 -1.07
CA LEU A 59 -1.77 -5.95 -1.67
C LEU A 59 -2.34 -5.42 -3.00
N PHE A 60 -2.21 -4.14 -3.27
CA PHE A 60 -2.61 -3.47 -4.49
C PHE A 60 -1.49 -2.54 -4.93
N ALA A 61 -0.35 -3.14 -5.26
CA ALA A 61 0.93 -2.44 -5.27
C ALA A 61 1.02 -1.28 -6.27
N GLY A 62 0.38 -1.39 -7.43
CA GLY A 62 0.49 -0.35 -8.45
C GLY A 62 1.94 0.01 -8.75
N THR A 63 2.35 1.21 -8.34
CA THR A 63 3.75 1.66 -8.47
C THR A 63 4.69 1.07 -7.42
N GLY A 64 4.17 0.37 -6.40
CA GLY A 64 4.93 -0.18 -5.28
C GLY A 64 5.39 0.86 -4.27
N VAL A 65 4.91 2.09 -4.35
CA VAL A 65 5.44 3.20 -3.55
C VAL A 65 5.33 2.97 -2.04
N LEU A 66 4.25 2.34 -1.56
CA LEU A 66 4.06 2.09 -0.12
C LEU A 66 5.00 1.00 0.39
N GLY A 67 5.07 -0.13 -0.29
CA GLY A 67 5.99 -1.21 0.08
C GLY A 67 7.47 -0.81 -0.05
N LEU A 68 7.84 -0.07 -1.09
CA LEU A 68 9.21 0.43 -1.27
C LEU A 68 9.58 1.49 -0.22
N GLU A 69 8.65 2.37 0.16
CA GLU A 69 8.86 3.31 1.27
C GLU A 69 9.04 2.57 2.61
N ALA A 70 8.28 1.48 2.85
CA ALA A 70 8.43 0.64 4.04
C ALA A 70 9.82 0.00 4.10
N LEU A 71 10.28 -0.60 3.00
CA LEU A 71 11.64 -1.17 2.90
C LEU A 71 12.72 -0.10 3.11
N SER A 72 12.57 1.07 2.49
CA SER A 72 13.49 2.20 2.69
C SER A 72 13.61 2.62 4.15
N ARG A 73 12.59 2.39 4.95
CA ARG A 73 12.53 2.73 6.39
C ARG A 73 12.85 1.56 7.31
N GLY A 74 13.40 0.46 6.76
CA GLY A 74 13.94 -0.65 7.53
C GLY A 74 13.00 -1.84 7.71
N ALA A 75 11.89 -1.93 6.98
CA ALA A 75 11.13 -3.18 6.93
C ALA A 75 12.05 -4.32 6.44
N GLU A 76 11.90 -5.52 7.05
CA GLU A 76 12.74 -6.69 6.71
C GLU A 76 12.48 -7.15 5.27
N LYS A 77 11.22 -7.24 4.92
CA LYS A 77 10.78 -7.78 3.63
C LYS A 77 9.45 -7.18 3.20
N ALA A 78 9.27 -6.99 1.87
CA ALA A 78 7.97 -6.65 1.32
C ALA A 78 7.52 -7.64 0.24
N TRP A 79 6.23 -7.97 0.26
CA TRP A 79 5.56 -8.60 -0.88
C TRP A 79 4.66 -7.57 -1.55
N PHE A 80 4.66 -7.61 -2.88
CA PHE A 80 3.85 -6.77 -3.73
C PHE A 80 2.91 -7.64 -4.54
N VAL A 81 1.62 -7.37 -4.50
CA VAL A 81 0.62 -8.04 -5.34
C VAL A 81 0.10 -7.03 -6.35
N GLU A 82 0.23 -7.34 -7.62
CA GLU A 82 -0.23 -6.49 -8.72
C GLU A 82 -0.80 -7.37 -9.85
N HIS A 83 -1.93 -6.96 -10.42
CA HIS A 83 -2.58 -7.75 -11.48
C HIS A 83 -2.13 -7.36 -12.89
N ASP A 84 -1.75 -6.08 -13.09
CA ASP A 84 -1.32 -5.56 -14.39
C ASP A 84 0.12 -6.04 -14.70
N PRO A 85 0.31 -6.85 -15.76
CA PRO A 85 1.65 -7.37 -16.09
C PRO A 85 2.66 -6.28 -16.48
N VAL A 86 2.21 -5.10 -16.91
CA VAL A 86 3.11 -3.98 -17.22
C VAL A 86 3.64 -3.37 -15.93
N LEU A 87 2.76 -3.16 -14.93
CA LEU A 87 3.15 -2.64 -13.62
C LEU A 87 4.02 -3.65 -12.86
N VAL A 88 3.71 -4.95 -12.94
CA VAL A 88 4.54 -6.02 -12.36
C VAL A 88 5.97 -5.92 -12.87
N ARG A 89 6.18 -5.85 -14.20
CA ARG A 89 7.52 -5.75 -14.78
C ARG A 89 8.28 -4.50 -14.31
N VAL A 90 7.61 -3.35 -14.32
CA VAL A 90 8.22 -2.10 -13.83
C VAL A 90 8.60 -2.21 -12.37
N LEU A 91 7.77 -2.84 -11.56
CA LEU A 91 8.02 -3.04 -10.13
C LEU A 91 9.19 -4.01 -9.88
N GLU A 92 9.29 -5.10 -10.65
CA GLU A 92 10.43 -6.04 -10.59
C GLU A 92 11.76 -5.36 -10.95
N GLU A 93 11.76 -4.49 -11.96
CA GLU A 93 12.94 -3.68 -12.33
C GLU A 93 13.34 -2.74 -11.19
N GLN A 94 12.39 -2.12 -10.51
CA GLN A 94 12.65 -1.22 -9.37
C GLN A 94 13.18 -2.00 -8.17
N VAL A 95 12.57 -3.12 -7.82
CA VAL A 95 13.03 -4.01 -6.73
C VAL A 95 14.47 -4.43 -6.98
N THR A 96 14.80 -4.83 -8.21
CA THR A 96 16.15 -5.21 -8.61
C THR A 96 17.13 -4.05 -8.51
N SER A 97 16.75 -2.86 -9.01
CA SER A 97 17.62 -1.67 -9.02
C SER A 97 17.94 -1.13 -7.62
N LEU A 98 17.04 -1.39 -6.66
CA LEU A 98 17.20 -1.00 -5.27
C LEU A 98 17.88 -2.10 -4.43
N ALA A 99 18.15 -3.27 -5.01
CA ALA A 99 18.58 -4.48 -4.28
C ALA A 99 17.67 -4.78 -3.07
N ALA A 100 16.36 -4.57 -3.26
CA ALA A 100 15.37 -4.67 -2.20
C ALA A 100 15.05 -6.14 -1.86
N ASP A 101 14.94 -6.49 -0.57
CA ASP A 101 14.43 -7.82 -0.17
C ASP A 101 12.90 -7.85 -0.36
N ALA A 102 12.50 -8.16 -1.58
CA ALA A 102 11.11 -8.09 -1.99
C ALA A 102 10.70 -9.27 -2.87
N ARG A 103 9.40 -9.54 -2.90
CA ARG A 103 8.78 -10.47 -3.84
C ARG A 103 7.63 -9.77 -4.56
N VAL A 104 7.63 -9.83 -5.87
CA VAL A 104 6.50 -9.40 -6.70
C VAL A 104 5.68 -10.62 -7.08
N VAL A 105 4.37 -10.54 -6.90
CA VAL A 105 3.39 -11.58 -7.21
C VAL A 105 2.40 -11.01 -8.21
N GLN A 106 2.43 -11.50 -9.44
CA GLN A 106 1.41 -11.17 -10.42
C GLN A 106 0.13 -11.94 -10.12
N GLY A 107 -0.98 -11.25 -9.91
CA GLY A 107 -2.27 -11.89 -9.68
C GLY A 107 -3.35 -10.96 -9.15
N ASN A 108 -4.57 -11.47 -9.15
CA ASN A 108 -5.69 -10.80 -8.50
C ASN A 108 -5.55 -10.91 -6.97
N ALA A 109 -5.68 -9.81 -6.25
CA ALA A 109 -5.50 -9.75 -4.81
C ALA A 109 -6.41 -10.75 -4.04
N LEU A 110 -7.69 -10.88 -4.43
CA LEU A 110 -8.62 -11.80 -3.76
C LEU A 110 -8.28 -13.27 -4.01
N GLU A 111 -7.73 -13.60 -5.19
CA GLU A 111 -7.25 -14.95 -5.52
C GLU A 111 -5.96 -15.27 -4.76
N VAL A 112 -5.02 -14.32 -4.71
CA VAL A 112 -3.78 -14.45 -3.93
C VAL A 112 -4.10 -14.67 -2.46
N LEU A 113 -5.06 -13.94 -1.89
CA LEU A 113 -5.50 -14.10 -0.51
C LEU A 113 -6.13 -15.47 -0.20
N GLY A 114 -6.49 -16.25 -1.20
CA GLY A 114 -6.92 -17.65 -1.04
C GLY A 114 -5.82 -18.60 -0.62
N ASN A 115 -4.54 -18.21 -0.76
CA ASN A 115 -3.37 -19.07 -0.50
C ASN A 115 -2.41 -18.37 0.50
N PRO A 116 -2.69 -18.41 1.80
CA PRO A 116 -1.90 -17.71 2.80
C PRO A 116 -0.45 -18.19 2.86
N PRO A 117 0.51 -17.29 3.14
CA PRO A 117 1.92 -17.63 3.23
C PRO A 117 2.22 -18.40 4.52
N SER A 118 3.34 -19.12 4.55
CA SER A 118 3.81 -19.82 5.75
C SER A 118 4.23 -18.86 6.88
N LYS A 119 4.65 -17.63 6.53
CA LYS A 119 4.99 -16.57 7.49
C LYS A 119 4.07 -15.38 7.26
N PRO A 120 3.25 -14.98 8.25
CA PRO A 120 2.33 -13.86 8.13
C PRO A 120 3.06 -12.50 8.05
N PHE A 121 2.32 -11.45 7.74
CA PHE A 121 2.79 -10.07 7.64
C PHE A 121 2.36 -9.25 8.86
N ASP A 122 3.19 -8.28 9.22
CA ASP A 122 2.95 -7.38 10.33
C ASP A 122 2.22 -6.11 9.88
N VAL A 123 2.54 -5.64 8.66
CA VAL A 123 1.92 -4.46 8.06
C VAL A 123 1.38 -4.84 6.68
N VAL A 124 0.12 -4.47 6.42
CA VAL A 124 -0.52 -4.67 5.11
C VAL A 124 -1.03 -3.32 4.59
N PHE A 125 -0.63 -2.98 3.37
CA PHE A 125 -1.17 -1.82 2.66
C PHE A 125 -2.30 -2.29 1.74
N VAL A 126 -3.48 -1.70 1.91
CA VAL A 126 -4.71 -2.06 1.21
C VAL A 126 -5.32 -0.80 0.60
N ASP A 127 -4.95 -0.49 -0.63
CA ASP A 127 -5.47 0.63 -1.41
C ASP A 127 -6.12 0.10 -2.72
N PRO A 128 -7.26 -0.61 -2.60
CA PRO A 128 -7.93 -1.19 -3.75
C PRO A 128 -8.63 -0.12 -4.61
N PRO A 129 -8.90 -0.42 -5.90
CA PRO A 129 -9.82 0.38 -6.69
C PRO A 129 -11.12 0.62 -5.93
N TYR A 130 -11.65 1.86 -5.98
CA TYR A 130 -12.80 2.27 -5.16
C TYR A 130 -14.08 1.47 -5.39
N VAL A 131 -14.17 0.79 -6.51
CA VAL A 131 -15.30 -0.10 -6.84
C VAL A 131 -15.25 -1.45 -6.11
N MET A 132 -14.09 -1.81 -5.54
CA MET A 132 -13.91 -3.07 -4.80
C MET A 132 -14.50 -2.99 -3.39
N ASP A 133 -15.13 -4.06 -2.95
CA ASP A 133 -15.59 -4.21 -1.56
C ASP A 133 -14.38 -4.41 -0.62
N LEU A 134 -14.01 -3.35 0.09
CA LEU A 134 -12.91 -3.40 1.07
C LEU A 134 -13.22 -4.38 2.22
N ALA A 135 -14.47 -4.54 2.62
CA ALA A 135 -14.82 -5.48 3.68
C ALA A 135 -14.55 -6.95 3.26
N GLU A 136 -14.73 -7.29 1.99
CA GLU A 136 -14.38 -8.61 1.45
C GLU A 136 -12.87 -8.87 1.57
N VAL A 137 -12.04 -7.88 1.20
CA VAL A 137 -10.58 -7.97 1.32
C VAL A 137 -10.19 -8.17 2.79
N LEU A 138 -10.70 -7.33 3.70
CA LEU A 138 -10.34 -7.39 5.11
C LEU A 138 -10.75 -8.71 5.77
N ARG A 139 -11.89 -9.30 5.39
CA ARG A 139 -12.33 -10.62 5.90
C ARG A 139 -11.40 -11.78 5.52
N LYS A 140 -10.60 -11.63 4.46
CA LYS A 140 -9.61 -12.65 4.02
C LYS A 140 -8.23 -12.47 4.67
N LEU A 141 -7.94 -11.32 5.28
CA LEU A 141 -6.63 -11.01 5.84
C LEU A 141 -6.25 -11.76 7.13
N PRO A 142 -7.17 -12.27 8.01
CA PRO A 142 -6.74 -12.88 9.28
C PRO A 142 -5.72 -14.02 9.13
N ALA A 143 -5.75 -14.79 8.03
CA ALA A 143 -4.77 -15.85 7.76
C ALA A 143 -3.41 -15.29 7.28
N TRP A 144 -3.34 -14.02 6.89
CA TRP A 144 -2.17 -13.37 6.30
C TRP A 144 -1.37 -12.53 7.28
N VAL A 145 -1.95 -12.19 8.43
CA VAL A 145 -1.40 -11.19 9.35
C VAL A 145 -1.03 -11.78 10.71
N THR A 146 -0.10 -11.14 11.41
CA THR A 146 0.25 -11.44 12.79
C THR A 146 -0.83 -10.96 13.77
N HIS A 147 -0.71 -11.27 15.07
CA HIS A 147 -1.61 -10.74 16.10
C HIS A 147 -1.48 -9.22 16.25
N GLU A 148 -0.26 -8.69 16.15
CA GLU A 148 0.04 -7.25 16.29
C GLU A 148 -0.07 -6.49 14.97
N ASN A 149 -0.86 -7.03 14.02
CA ASN A 149 -0.99 -6.48 12.67
C ASN A 149 -1.42 -5.02 12.64
N LEU A 150 -0.95 -4.33 11.59
CA LEU A 150 -1.42 -3.00 11.21
C LEU A 150 -1.81 -3.02 9.74
N ILE A 151 -3.04 -2.62 9.45
CA ILE A 151 -3.58 -2.60 8.09
C ILE A 151 -3.86 -1.16 7.70
N TYR A 152 -3.11 -0.66 6.75
CA TYR A 152 -3.40 0.63 6.14
C TYR A 152 -4.48 0.50 5.09
N VAL A 153 -5.46 1.41 5.11
CA VAL A 153 -6.55 1.47 4.13
C VAL A 153 -6.81 2.88 3.66
N GLU A 154 -7.23 3.01 2.39
CA GLU A 154 -7.71 4.27 1.81
C GLU A 154 -9.14 4.11 1.27
N ARG A 155 -9.97 5.14 1.45
CA ARG A 155 -11.33 5.24 0.87
C ARG A 155 -11.63 6.67 0.44
N PRO A 156 -12.50 6.88 -0.56
CA PRO A 156 -12.99 8.21 -0.87
C PRO A 156 -13.65 8.84 0.34
N THR A 157 -13.38 10.13 0.57
CA THR A 157 -14.06 10.87 1.63
C THR A 157 -15.55 11.02 1.30
N GLN A 158 -16.40 10.67 2.23
CA GLN A 158 -17.84 10.86 2.15
C GLN A 158 -18.26 12.12 2.90
N ARG A 159 -19.23 12.87 2.36
CA ARG A 159 -19.84 13.99 3.07
C ARG A 159 -20.72 13.45 4.20
N GLY A 160 -20.46 13.90 5.43
CA GLY A 160 -21.26 13.51 6.61
C GLY A 160 -21.07 12.07 7.10
N GLY A 161 -20.17 11.27 6.49
CA GLY A 161 -19.90 9.90 6.88
C GLY A 161 -18.46 9.66 7.32
N ASN A 162 -18.23 8.47 7.89
CA ASN A 162 -16.90 7.95 8.17
C ASN A 162 -16.72 6.60 7.44
N PRO A 163 -16.16 6.61 6.21
CA PRO A 163 -16.07 5.41 5.38
C PRO A 163 -15.23 4.29 6.01
N LEU A 164 -14.33 4.60 6.95
CA LEU A 164 -13.57 3.56 7.64
C LEU A 164 -14.39 2.92 8.77
N ALA A 165 -15.18 3.70 9.50
CA ALA A 165 -16.09 3.15 10.50
C ALA A 165 -17.16 2.26 9.84
N ASP A 166 -17.69 2.66 8.69
CA ASP A 166 -18.66 1.89 7.94
C ASP A 166 -18.09 0.53 7.49
N VAL A 167 -16.84 0.51 7.00
CA VAL A 167 -16.15 -0.73 6.62
C VAL A 167 -15.85 -1.61 7.83
N VAL A 168 -15.34 -1.04 8.91
CA VAL A 168 -14.99 -1.77 10.15
C VAL A 168 -16.24 -2.43 10.75
N ALA A 169 -17.40 -1.77 10.70
CA ALA A 169 -18.66 -2.35 11.18
C ALA A 169 -19.08 -3.64 10.43
N LEU A 170 -18.56 -3.86 9.22
CA LEU A 170 -18.83 -5.04 8.40
C LEU A 170 -17.78 -6.16 8.58
N VAL A 171 -16.73 -5.93 9.38
CA VAL A 171 -15.62 -6.86 9.55
C VAL A 171 -15.44 -7.16 11.05
N PRO A 172 -15.90 -8.33 11.54
CA PRO A 172 -15.74 -8.72 12.92
C PRO A 172 -14.26 -8.62 13.39
N GLY A 173 -14.05 -8.06 14.56
CA GLY A 173 -12.71 -7.90 15.13
C GLY A 173 -11.87 -6.76 14.55
N ALA A 174 -12.37 -6.03 13.53
CA ALA A 174 -11.66 -4.87 13.00
C ALA A 174 -11.84 -3.64 13.91
N LYS A 175 -10.75 -2.89 14.13
CA LYS A 175 -10.74 -1.64 14.89
C LYS A 175 -9.94 -0.57 14.18
N VAL A 176 -10.41 0.68 14.18
CA VAL A 176 -9.64 1.83 13.70
C VAL A 176 -8.67 2.26 14.81
N ILE A 177 -7.36 2.22 14.52
CA ILE A 177 -6.29 2.64 15.44
C ILE A 177 -5.92 4.11 15.22
N LYS A 178 -5.78 4.51 13.95
CA LYS A 178 -5.51 5.90 13.56
C LYS A 178 -6.29 6.23 12.30
N GLN A 179 -6.68 7.49 12.15
CA GLN A 179 -7.41 7.96 10.98
C GLN A 179 -6.97 9.38 10.61
N GLY A 180 -6.93 9.66 9.32
CA GLY A 180 -6.67 10.96 8.75
C GLY A 180 -7.53 11.24 7.53
N ARG A 181 -7.56 12.51 7.13
CA ARG A 181 -8.22 12.96 5.88
C ARG A 181 -7.27 13.88 5.11
N ALA A 182 -7.22 13.69 3.80
CA ALA A 182 -6.50 14.57 2.89
C ALA A 182 -7.31 14.74 1.62
N ALA A 183 -7.75 15.96 1.35
CA ALA A 183 -8.58 16.32 0.18
C ALA A 183 -9.80 15.39 0.02
N ARG A 184 -9.71 14.42 -0.89
CA ARG A 184 -10.81 13.51 -1.24
C ARG A 184 -10.65 12.10 -0.68
N VAL A 185 -9.66 11.89 0.19
CA VAL A 185 -9.31 10.57 0.72
C VAL A 185 -9.41 10.57 2.24
N THR A 186 -10.10 9.58 2.79
CA THR A 186 -10.03 9.18 4.20
C THR A 186 -9.17 7.93 4.26
N TYR A 187 -8.17 7.95 5.12
CA TYR A 187 -7.21 6.85 5.27
C TYR A 187 -6.98 6.54 6.75
N GLY A 188 -6.54 5.33 7.05
CA GLY A 188 -6.28 4.96 8.44
C GLY A 188 -5.49 3.69 8.60
N LEU A 189 -5.08 3.46 9.86
CA LEU A 189 -4.55 2.19 10.32
C LEU A 189 -5.66 1.45 11.08
N LEU A 190 -5.89 0.22 10.66
CA LEU A 190 -6.78 -0.72 11.32
C LEU A 190 -5.96 -1.81 12.01
N ARG A 191 -6.57 -2.52 12.95
CA ARG A 191 -6.11 -3.80 13.50
C ARG A 191 -7.24 -4.82 13.36
N LEU A 192 -6.89 -6.05 12.99
CA LEU A 192 -7.79 -7.19 13.05
C LEU A 192 -7.45 -8.00 14.29
N GLU A 193 -8.42 -8.14 15.19
CA GLU A 193 -8.33 -9.09 16.33
C GLU A 193 -8.61 -10.50 15.78
N LYS A 194 -7.79 -11.46 16.20
CA LYS A 194 -7.94 -12.89 15.85
C LYS A 194 -8.67 -13.61 16.96
#